data_c94787a5d46ff84b8c291df7c04ef5fa
#
_entry.id   c94787a5d46ff84b8c291df7c04ef5fa
#
_cell.length_a   1.000
_cell.length_b   1.000
_cell.length_c   1.000
_cell.angle_alpha   90.00
_cell.angle_beta   90.00
_cell.angle_gamma   90.00
#
_symmetry.space_group_name_H-M   'P 1'
#
loop_
_entity.id
_entity.type
_entity.pdbx_description
1 polymer ?
#
loop_
_entity_poly.entity_id
_entity_poly.type
_entity_poly.pdbx_seq_one_letter_code
_entity_poly.pdbx_strand_id
1 'polypeptide(L)'
;MRIQDQLNHANVNDENMAFYRAIGVDDLTVYPPPFGAPDGLHTRAEMADYLKGVRKQAESHGLRFTNIALGGPDEITMARPERDAKIEEWCDVLRAMGDAGVPTLGYNFKPIGNFRT
;
A
#
# COMPACT_ATOMS: atom_id res chain seq x y z
N MET A 1 13.63 19.92 0.04
CA MET A 1 12.81 19.07 -0.84
C MET A 1 12.95 17.61 -0.40
N ARG A 2 11.87 16.87 -0.37
CA ARG A 2 11.88 15.44 -0.02
C ARG A 2 11.64 14.63 -1.28
N ILE A 3 12.38 13.54 -1.43
CA ILE A 3 12.27 12.65 -2.59
C ILE A 3 11.53 11.39 -2.15
N GLN A 4 10.50 11.03 -2.88
CA GLN A 4 9.68 9.85 -2.66
C GLN A 4 9.83 8.88 -3.83
N ASP A 5 9.92 7.59 -3.53
CA ASP A 5 9.87 6.53 -4.53
C ASP A 5 9.06 5.35 -3.99
N GLN A 6 8.79 4.37 -4.83
CA GLN A 6 7.82 3.33 -4.54
C GLN A 6 8.39 1.93 -4.69
N LEU A 7 7.88 1.00 -3.88
CA LEU A 7 8.16 -0.42 -3.95
C LEU A 7 6.86 -1.22 -4.00
N ASN A 8 6.83 -2.23 -4.85
CA ASN A 8 5.82 -3.29 -4.75
C ASN A 8 6.14 -4.18 -3.54
N HIS A 9 5.14 -4.77 -2.90
CA HIS A 9 5.34 -5.64 -1.74
C HIS A 9 6.35 -6.77 -1.97
N ALA A 10 6.44 -7.31 -3.21
CA ALA A 10 7.41 -8.33 -3.55
C ALA A 10 8.88 -7.84 -3.49
N ASN A 11 9.09 -6.54 -3.53
CA ASN A 11 10.40 -5.89 -3.54
C ASN A 11 10.70 -5.14 -2.23
N VAL A 12 9.86 -5.28 -1.23
CA VAL A 12 10.09 -4.72 0.10
C VAL A 12 11.10 -5.59 0.83
N ASN A 13 12.36 -5.19 0.79
CA ASN A 13 13.47 -5.88 1.43
C ASN A 13 14.58 -4.90 1.80
N ASP A 14 15.54 -5.35 2.61
CA ASP A 14 16.62 -4.52 3.12
C ASP A 14 17.54 -4.01 2.01
N GLU A 15 17.81 -4.83 1.00
CA GLU A 15 18.66 -4.46 -0.13
C GLU A 15 18.09 -3.27 -0.90
N ASN A 16 16.82 -3.33 -1.27
CA ASN A 16 16.16 -2.26 -2.01
C ASN A 16 16.00 -0.99 -1.16
N MET A 17 15.70 -1.12 0.12
CA MET A 17 15.60 0.03 1.03
C MET A 17 16.95 0.70 1.23
N ALA A 18 18.03 -0.07 1.39
CA ALA A 18 19.40 0.46 1.49
C ALA A 18 19.80 1.19 0.20
N PHE A 19 19.46 0.62 -0.97
CA PHE A 19 19.70 1.25 -2.25
C PHE A 19 18.95 2.58 -2.39
N TYR A 20 17.68 2.62 -2.04
CA TYR A 20 16.87 3.84 -2.09
C TYR A 20 17.47 4.93 -1.19
N ARG A 21 17.85 4.58 0.01
CA ARG A 21 18.49 5.55 0.91
C ARG A 21 19.81 6.05 0.35
N ALA A 22 20.61 5.18 -0.25
CA ALA A 22 21.90 5.54 -0.84
C ALA A 22 21.78 6.55 -1.98
N ILE A 23 20.71 6.48 -2.78
CA ILE A 23 20.46 7.40 -3.90
C ILE A 23 19.69 8.68 -3.48
N GLY A 24 19.39 8.85 -2.21
CA GLY A 24 18.78 10.08 -1.68
C GLY A 24 17.27 10.08 -1.55
N VAL A 25 16.61 8.92 -1.61
CA VAL A 25 15.16 8.80 -1.31
C VAL A 25 14.93 9.03 0.18
N ASP A 26 13.94 9.82 0.52
CA ASP A 26 13.55 10.15 1.90
C ASP A 26 12.30 9.38 2.34
N ASP A 27 11.31 9.32 1.46
CA ASP A 27 9.98 8.80 1.76
C ASP A 27 9.64 7.62 0.84
N LEU A 28 9.01 6.59 1.43
CA LEU A 28 8.65 5.36 0.74
C LEU A 28 7.14 5.26 0.56
N THR A 29 6.74 4.95 -0.66
CA THR A 29 5.40 4.45 -1.00
C THR A 29 5.47 2.94 -1.21
N VAL A 30 4.54 2.19 -0.66
CA VAL A 30 4.45 0.76 -0.86
C VAL A 30 3.11 0.38 -1.47
N TYR A 31 3.16 -0.49 -2.47
CA TYR A 31 2.00 -1.24 -2.96
C TYR A 31 1.90 -2.51 -2.12
N PRO A 32 0.98 -2.57 -1.13
CA PRO A 32 0.89 -3.73 -0.24
C PRO A 32 0.35 -4.96 -0.96
N PRO A 33 0.45 -6.16 -0.34
CA PRO A 33 -0.26 -7.32 -0.85
C PRO A 33 -1.75 -7.02 -1.03
N PRO A 34 -2.40 -7.64 -2.02
CA PRO A 34 -3.82 -7.38 -2.28
C PRO A 34 -4.68 -7.75 -1.06
N PHE A 35 -5.69 -6.94 -0.78
CA PHE A 35 -6.63 -7.20 0.31
C PHE A 35 -7.83 -7.98 -0.22
N GLY A 36 -8.18 -9.07 0.46
CA GLY A 36 -9.29 -9.94 0.09
C GLY A 36 -8.99 -10.97 -1.02
N ALA A 37 -7.79 -10.96 -1.59
CA ALA A 37 -7.38 -11.97 -2.57
C ALA A 37 -6.85 -13.24 -1.89
N PRO A 38 -6.93 -14.43 -2.53
CA PRO A 38 -6.51 -15.69 -1.90
C PRO A 38 -5.06 -15.71 -1.41
N ASP A 39 -4.17 -15.01 -2.11
CA ASP A 39 -2.74 -14.89 -1.79
C ASP A 39 -2.38 -13.59 -1.05
N GLY A 40 -3.38 -12.82 -0.64
CA GLY A 40 -3.21 -11.52 0.00
C GLY A 40 -3.53 -11.50 1.48
N LEU A 41 -3.84 -10.30 1.98
CA LEU A 41 -4.24 -10.05 3.35
C LEU A 41 -5.77 -10.01 3.45
N HIS A 42 -6.33 -10.50 4.56
CA HIS A 42 -7.78 -10.69 4.68
C HIS A 42 -8.43 -9.89 5.79
N THR A 43 -7.67 -9.45 6.78
CA THR A 43 -8.20 -8.74 7.94
C THR A 43 -7.50 -7.41 8.17
N ARG A 44 -8.20 -6.50 8.85
CA ARG A 44 -7.62 -5.24 9.32
C ARG A 44 -6.34 -5.48 10.13
N ALA A 45 -6.35 -6.48 11.03
CA ALA A 45 -5.19 -6.80 11.87
C ALA A 45 -3.99 -7.25 11.03
N GLU A 46 -4.19 -8.13 10.06
CA GLU A 46 -3.13 -8.58 9.15
C GLU A 46 -2.52 -7.43 8.36
N MET A 47 -3.36 -6.55 7.82
CA MET A 47 -2.88 -5.37 7.09
C MET A 47 -2.13 -4.42 8.02
N ALA A 48 -2.66 -4.14 9.21
CA ALA A 48 -1.99 -3.29 10.18
C ALA A 48 -0.62 -3.83 10.59
N ASP A 49 -0.52 -5.13 10.85
CA ASP A 49 0.75 -5.78 11.22
C ASP A 49 1.75 -5.73 10.06
N TYR A 50 1.29 -5.95 8.83
CA TYR A 50 2.12 -5.81 7.64
C TYR A 50 2.68 -4.38 7.53
N LEU A 51 1.83 -3.37 7.62
CA LEU A 51 2.23 -1.96 7.50
C LEU A 51 3.18 -1.53 8.62
N LYS A 52 2.95 -1.99 9.85
CA LYS A 52 3.88 -1.76 10.99
C LYS A 52 5.24 -2.39 10.74
N GLY A 53 5.28 -3.60 10.19
CA GLY A 53 6.52 -4.28 9.83
C GLY A 53 7.31 -3.52 8.75
N VAL A 54 6.64 -3.08 7.70
CA VAL A 54 7.26 -2.25 6.65
C VAL A 54 7.78 -0.94 7.22
N ARG A 55 7.00 -0.28 8.07
CA ARG A 55 7.42 0.98 8.73
C ARG A 55 8.68 0.80 9.55
N LYS A 56 8.71 -0.24 10.39
CA LYS A 56 9.88 -0.55 11.21
C LYS A 56 11.11 -0.82 10.35
N GLN A 57 10.96 -1.60 9.29
CA GLN A 57 12.04 -1.91 8.36
C GLN A 57 12.54 -0.65 7.63
N ALA A 58 11.63 0.19 7.11
CA ALA A 58 11.99 1.44 6.46
C ALA A 58 12.75 2.38 7.40
N GLU A 59 12.27 2.55 8.62
CA GLU A 59 12.92 3.40 9.63
C GLU A 59 14.32 2.89 9.97
N SER A 60 14.56 1.58 9.97
CA SER A 60 15.90 1.01 10.19
C SER A 60 16.91 1.38 9.10
N HIS A 61 16.44 1.75 7.92
CA HIS A 61 17.25 2.23 6.80
C HIS A 61 17.25 3.78 6.66
N GLY A 62 16.64 4.50 7.61
CA GLY A 62 16.53 5.95 7.56
C GLY A 62 15.50 6.47 6.56
N LEU A 63 14.60 5.62 6.09
CA LEU A 63 13.46 5.98 5.24
C LEU A 63 12.22 6.23 6.12
N ARG A 64 11.32 7.10 5.62
CA ARG A 64 9.98 7.24 6.20
C ARG A 64 8.97 6.51 5.34
N PHE A 65 8.15 5.69 5.95
CA PHE A 65 7.03 5.05 5.26
C PHE A 65 5.78 5.91 5.43
N THR A 66 5.39 6.64 4.38
CA THR A 66 4.36 7.68 4.45
C THR A 66 3.13 7.39 3.62
N ASN A 67 3.20 6.47 2.67
CA ASN A 67 2.15 6.29 1.69
C ASN A 67 2.00 4.82 1.28
N ILE A 68 0.76 4.36 1.18
CA ILE A 68 0.43 3.16 0.41
C ILE A 68 -0.31 3.54 -0.86
N ALA A 69 -0.19 2.72 -1.89
CA ALA A 69 -0.90 2.92 -3.15
C ALA A 69 -1.71 1.68 -3.50
N LEU A 70 -2.98 1.89 -3.83
CA LEU A 70 -3.92 0.83 -4.18
C LEU A 70 -4.74 1.21 -5.40
N GLY A 71 -5.01 0.23 -6.25
CA GLY A 71 -6.05 0.34 -7.27
C GLY A 71 -7.43 0.05 -6.69
N GLY A 72 -8.45 0.78 -7.13
CA GLY A 72 -9.83 0.49 -6.75
C GLY A 72 -10.33 -0.79 -7.41
N PRO A 73 -11.06 -1.66 -6.69
CA PRO A 73 -11.60 -2.88 -7.28
C PRO A 73 -12.71 -2.58 -8.28
N ASP A 74 -12.79 -3.41 -9.31
CA ASP A 74 -13.79 -3.26 -10.39
C ASP A 74 -15.22 -3.35 -9.87
N GLU A 75 -15.44 -4.13 -8.83
CA GLU A 75 -16.76 -4.28 -8.18
C GLU A 75 -17.30 -2.93 -7.71
N ILE A 76 -16.45 -2.05 -7.21
CA ILE A 76 -16.83 -0.69 -6.80
C ILE A 76 -16.96 0.20 -8.02
N THR A 77 -15.94 0.23 -8.88
CA THR A 77 -15.88 1.10 -10.05
C THR A 77 -17.04 0.87 -11.02
N MET A 78 -17.41 -0.40 -11.20
CA MET A 78 -18.47 -0.84 -12.11
C MET A 78 -19.82 -1.02 -11.41
N ALA A 79 -19.94 -0.68 -10.14
CA ALA A 79 -21.15 -0.82 -9.33
C ALA A 79 -21.73 -2.24 -9.36
N ARG A 80 -20.87 -3.27 -9.28
CA ARG A 80 -21.28 -4.68 -9.29
C ARG A 80 -21.98 -5.08 -7.99
N PRO A 81 -22.69 -6.23 -7.96
CA PRO A 81 -23.40 -6.67 -6.75
C PRO A 81 -22.53 -6.79 -5.49
N GLU A 82 -21.24 -7.11 -5.65
CA GLU A 82 -20.28 -7.29 -4.55
C GLU A 82 -19.68 -5.96 -4.03
N ARG A 83 -20.09 -4.82 -4.58
CA ARG A 83 -19.48 -3.53 -4.26
C ARG A 83 -19.49 -3.18 -2.78
N ASP A 84 -20.59 -3.48 -2.07
CA ASP A 84 -20.73 -3.10 -0.66
C ASP A 84 -19.73 -3.87 0.21
N ALA A 85 -19.49 -5.15 -0.07
CA ALA A 85 -18.45 -5.95 0.59
C ALA A 85 -17.05 -5.39 0.29
N LYS A 86 -16.80 -4.99 -0.95
CA LYS A 86 -15.52 -4.40 -1.35
C LYS A 86 -15.29 -3.01 -0.74
N ILE A 87 -16.34 -2.24 -0.54
CA ILE A 87 -16.26 -0.96 0.18
C ILE A 87 -15.85 -1.20 1.65
N GLU A 88 -16.42 -2.21 2.32
CA GLU A 88 -16.00 -2.55 3.68
C GLU A 88 -14.55 -3.03 3.75
N GLU A 89 -14.08 -3.82 2.80
CA GLU A 89 -12.66 -4.17 2.70
C GLU A 89 -11.76 -2.92 2.58
N TRP A 90 -12.16 -1.94 1.77
CA TRP A 90 -11.46 -0.66 1.67
C TRP A 90 -11.46 0.11 2.98
N CYS A 91 -12.59 0.14 3.68
CA CYS A 91 -12.67 0.75 5.00
C CYS A 91 -11.71 0.08 6.00
N ASP A 92 -11.59 -1.23 5.94
CA ASP A 92 -10.65 -1.97 6.79
C ASP A 92 -9.18 -1.65 6.47
N VAL A 93 -8.85 -1.47 5.20
CA VAL A 93 -7.51 -1.00 4.80
C VAL A 93 -7.23 0.39 5.37
N LEU A 94 -8.18 1.33 5.27
CA LEU A 94 -8.02 2.68 5.83
C LEU A 94 -7.86 2.66 7.35
N ARG A 95 -8.64 1.82 8.04
CA ARG A 95 -8.51 1.64 9.48
C ARG A 95 -7.14 1.05 9.85
N ALA A 96 -6.67 0.07 9.09
CA ALA A 96 -5.35 -0.54 9.28
C ALA A 96 -4.22 0.48 9.08
N MET A 97 -4.35 1.38 8.11
CA MET A 97 -3.41 2.49 7.93
C MET A 97 -3.35 3.38 9.17
N GLY A 98 -4.52 3.72 9.73
CA GLY A 98 -4.60 4.49 10.97
C GLY A 98 -3.91 3.77 12.13
N ASP A 99 -4.15 2.46 12.28
CA ASP A 99 -3.53 1.63 13.32
C ASP A 99 -1.99 1.57 13.18
N ALA A 100 -1.48 1.60 11.96
CA ALA A 100 -0.05 1.55 11.67
C ALA A 100 0.62 2.91 11.59
N GLY A 101 -0.15 4.01 11.62
CA GLY A 101 0.38 5.35 11.51
C GLY A 101 0.90 5.72 10.12
N VAL A 102 0.30 5.16 9.06
CA VAL A 102 0.61 5.51 7.67
C VAL A 102 -0.40 6.58 7.21
N PRO A 103 0.06 7.82 6.94
CA PRO A 103 -0.87 8.95 6.82
C PRO A 103 -1.55 9.11 5.46
N THR A 104 -1.03 8.49 4.40
CA THR A 104 -1.48 8.82 3.04
C THR A 104 -1.86 7.57 2.25
N LEU A 105 -2.99 7.63 1.57
CA LEU A 105 -3.43 6.64 0.58
C LEU A 105 -3.43 7.28 -0.80
N GLY A 106 -2.59 6.74 -1.71
CA GLY A 106 -2.71 6.99 -3.13
C GLY A 106 -3.65 5.97 -3.76
N TYR A 107 -4.62 6.42 -4.54
CA TYR A 107 -5.59 5.51 -5.15
C TYR A 107 -5.97 5.92 -6.56
N ASN A 108 -6.48 4.95 -7.33
CA ASN A 108 -7.23 5.22 -8.54
C ASN A 108 -8.35 4.18 -8.72
N PHE A 109 -9.43 4.60 -9.37
CA PHE A 109 -10.55 3.76 -9.74
C PHE A 109 -10.69 3.76 -11.25
N LYS A 110 -10.05 2.82 -11.93
CA LYS A 110 -10.03 2.71 -13.39
C LYS A 110 -10.61 1.36 -13.82
N PRO A 111 -11.69 1.35 -14.60
CA PRO A 111 -12.37 0.10 -14.95
C PRO A 111 -11.58 -0.83 -15.87
N ILE A 112 -10.58 -0.31 -16.55
CA ILE A 112 -9.75 -1.07 -17.51
C ILE A 112 -8.26 -1.04 -17.14
N GLY A 113 -7.95 -0.67 -15.90
CA GLY A 113 -6.57 -0.57 -15.42
C GLY A 113 -5.77 0.56 -16.06
N ASN A 114 -4.47 0.48 -15.93
CA ASN A 114 -3.55 1.43 -16.53
C ASN A 114 -3.16 0.96 -17.94
N PHE A 115 -3.36 1.82 -18.93
CA PHE A 115 -2.85 1.60 -20.27
C PHE A 115 -1.90 2.74 -20.67
N ARG A 116 -0.93 2.38 -21.48
CA ARG A 116 0.01 3.34 -22.05
C ARG A 116 -0.14 3.34 -23.56
N THR A 117 -0.08 4.50 -24.10
CA THR A 117 -0.01 4.68 -25.54
C THR A 117 1.44 4.58 -26.02
#